data_fb2436942561b5cf5f5707d426e64378
#
_entry.id   fb2436942561b5cf5f5707d426e64378
#
_cell.length_a   1.000
_cell.length_b   1.000
_cell.length_c   1.000
_cell.angle_alpha   90.00
_cell.angle_beta   90.00
_cell.angle_gamma   90.00
#
_symmetry.space_group_name_H-M   'P 1'
#
loop_
_entity.id
_entity.type
_entity.pdbx_description
1 polymer ?
#
loop_
_entity_poly.entity_id
_entity_poly.type
_entity_poly.pdbx_seq_one_letter_code
_entity_poly.pdbx_strand_id
1 'polypeptide(L)'
;MRTGIQEELELYMSKSVAQASNREIYEALLLFVQKLAAGKERAAGKKKLYYISAEFLIGKLLSNNMINLGIYDEVKEMLFQNGKDICQIEEVEPEPSLGNGGLGRLAACFLDSIATLGLPGDGIGLNYHLGLFKQEFKDHLQKELPNPWIEKQSWLTKTDVVYPVSFRGLKVNARMYDIAVTGYHDQTNKLHLFDIDSVDEGIVEDGIHFDKEDIAKNLTLFLYPDDSDEKGRLLRIYQQYFMVSSAAQMILDECVQKGSTLYDLPDYAVIQINDTHPTMVIPELIRLLVERGLDIDEAIDVVSRTCAYTNHTILAEALEKWPIGYLKKVVPQLVPIIEILDDKVRRRFSDESTAIIDRNDTVHMAHIDIHYGFSVNGVAALHTDILKQSELNHFYKIYPDKFNNKTNGITFRRWLLHCNPRLTALLDETIKDEYKEDASKLVKLLEYKDDETVLKRLLEIKKENKKDLAAYLKETQAIEIDADTIFDIQVKRLHEYKRQQLNALYIIDKYLEIKEGILPKTPITAIFGAKAAPAYVIRSEERRVGKECSEPCRSRWSPYH
;
A
#
# COMPACT_ATOMS: atom_id res chain seq x y z
N MET A 1 -30.82 3.11 -19.20
CA MET A 1 -29.86 2.65 -18.21
C MET A 1 -30.40 2.82 -16.77
N ARG A 2 -30.96 3.97 -16.35
CA ARG A 2 -31.43 4.21 -14.95
C ARG A 2 -32.40 3.16 -14.41
N THR A 3 -33.38 2.75 -15.19
CA THR A 3 -34.31 1.68 -14.82
C THR A 3 -33.63 0.34 -14.60
N GLY A 4 -32.56 0.05 -15.33
CA GLY A 4 -31.88 -1.23 -15.25
C GLY A 4 -31.04 -1.45 -13.98
N ILE A 5 -30.36 -0.38 -13.46
CA ILE A 5 -29.54 -0.51 -12.23
C ILE A 5 -30.44 -0.76 -11.02
N GLN A 6 -31.48 0.05 -10.84
CA GLN A 6 -32.41 -0.11 -9.72
C GLN A 6 -33.08 -1.49 -9.72
N GLU A 7 -33.59 -1.91 -10.87
CA GLU A 7 -34.24 -3.23 -11.03
C GLU A 7 -33.30 -4.38 -10.68
N GLU A 8 -32.02 -4.30 -11.09
CA GLU A 8 -31.04 -5.34 -10.79
C GLU A 8 -30.67 -5.38 -9.30
N LEU A 9 -30.52 -4.22 -8.65
CA LEU A 9 -30.28 -4.16 -7.20
C LEU A 9 -31.47 -4.70 -6.41
N GLU A 10 -32.70 -4.34 -6.80
CA GLU A 10 -33.93 -4.84 -6.17
C GLU A 10 -34.08 -6.35 -6.35
N LEU A 11 -33.62 -6.90 -7.48
CA LEU A 11 -33.56 -8.35 -7.69
C LEU A 11 -32.58 -9.03 -6.71
N TYR A 12 -31.39 -8.49 -6.51
CA TYR A 12 -30.41 -9.03 -5.55
C TYR A 12 -30.92 -8.98 -4.11
N MET A 13 -31.61 -7.89 -3.74
CA MET A 13 -32.12 -7.69 -2.38
C MET A 13 -33.51 -8.34 -2.15
N SER A 14 -34.25 -8.70 -3.22
CA SER A 14 -35.65 -9.15 -3.16
C SER A 14 -36.58 -8.14 -2.47
N LYS A 15 -36.26 -6.86 -2.53
CA LYS A 15 -37.04 -5.73 -1.98
C LYS A 15 -36.66 -4.42 -2.67
N SER A 16 -37.47 -3.35 -2.49
CA SER A 16 -37.16 -2.04 -3.06
C SER A 16 -35.97 -1.38 -2.38
N VAL A 17 -35.21 -0.56 -3.13
CA VAL A 17 -34.08 0.23 -2.61
C VAL A 17 -34.52 1.11 -1.42
N ALA A 18 -35.71 1.72 -1.48
CA ALA A 18 -36.22 2.58 -0.40
C ALA A 18 -36.40 1.82 0.94
N GLN A 19 -36.76 0.54 0.89
CA GLN A 19 -36.99 -0.31 2.07
C GLN A 19 -35.73 -1.04 2.58
N ALA A 20 -34.68 -1.14 1.76
CA ALA A 20 -33.47 -1.83 2.10
C ALA A 20 -32.62 -1.05 3.12
N SER A 21 -31.88 -1.75 3.95
CA SER A 21 -30.84 -1.17 4.81
C SER A 21 -29.61 -0.76 4.01
N ASN A 22 -28.79 0.13 4.54
CA ASN A 22 -27.53 0.53 3.89
C ASN A 22 -26.61 -0.68 3.64
N ARG A 23 -26.63 -1.67 4.54
CA ARG A 23 -25.87 -2.92 4.39
C ARG A 23 -26.34 -3.75 3.20
N GLU A 24 -27.64 -3.97 3.06
CA GLU A 24 -28.20 -4.73 1.94
C GLU A 24 -27.94 -4.02 0.59
N ILE A 25 -28.05 -2.68 0.57
CA ILE A 25 -27.72 -1.89 -0.62
C ILE A 25 -26.24 -2.02 -0.98
N TYR A 26 -25.33 -1.94 0.01
CA TYR A 26 -23.90 -2.14 -0.19
C TYR A 26 -23.62 -3.52 -0.80
N GLU A 27 -24.18 -4.60 -0.24
CA GLU A 27 -23.96 -5.96 -0.74
C GLU A 27 -24.50 -6.15 -2.16
N ALA A 28 -25.64 -5.55 -2.47
CA ALA A 28 -26.19 -5.59 -3.83
C ALA A 28 -25.33 -4.79 -4.82
N LEU A 29 -24.85 -3.61 -4.43
CA LEU A 29 -23.95 -2.80 -5.24
C LEU A 29 -22.60 -3.49 -5.45
N LEU A 30 -22.05 -4.15 -4.44
CA LEU A 30 -20.83 -4.94 -4.55
C LEU A 30 -20.97 -6.01 -5.64
N LEU A 31 -22.03 -6.81 -5.60
CA LEU A 31 -22.30 -7.85 -6.60
C LEU A 31 -22.49 -7.26 -8.00
N PHE A 32 -23.23 -6.16 -8.11
CA PHE A 32 -23.45 -5.46 -9.36
C PHE A 32 -22.16 -4.95 -9.98
N VAL A 33 -21.33 -4.28 -9.17
CA VAL A 33 -20.03 -3.71 -9.62
C VAL A 33 -19.05 -4.83 -9.98
N GLN A 34 -19.00 -5.93 -9.21
CA GLN A 34 -18.18 -7.10 -9.56
C GLN A 34 -18.60 -7.70 -10.91
N LYS A 35 -19.89 -7.82 -11.18
CA LYS A 35 -20.41 -8.31 -12.45
C LYS A 35 -20.02 -7.40 -13.61
N LEU A 36 -20.12 -6.08 -13.44
CA LEU A 36 -19.69 -5.11 -14.46
C LEU A 36 -18.18 -5.20 -14.71
N ALA A 37 -17.37 -5.24 -13.64
CA ALA A 37 -15.92 -5.35 -13.75
C ALA A 37 -15.49 -6.65 -14.47
N ALA A 38 -16.17 -7.77 -14.17
CA ALA A 38 -15.91 -9.06 -14.83
C ALA A 38 -16.24 -9.04 -16.33
N GLY A 39 -17.16 -8.17 -16.76
CA GLY A 39 -17.52 -7.98 -18.17
C GLY A 39 -16.55 -7.07 -18.96
N LYS A 40 -15.59 -6.43 -18.27
CA LYS A 40 -14.60 -5.57 -18.94
C LYS A 40 -13.43 -6.39 -19.49
N GLU A 41 -12.82 -5.87 -20.56
CA GLU A 41 -11.65 -6.49 -21.17
C GLU A 41 -10.43 -6.41 -20.25
N ARG A 42 -9.69 -7.52 -20.13
CA ARG A 42 -8.37 -7.47 -19.48
C ARG A 42 -7.33 -6.92 -20.44
N ALA A 43 -6.46 -6.05 -19.93
CA ALA A 43 -5.30 -5.60 -20.67
C ALA A 43 -4.45 -6.82 -21.07
N ALA A 44 -4.21 -6.99 -22.38
CA ALA A 44 -3.51 -8.15 -22.93
C ALA A 44 -2.22 -7.73 -23.66
N GLY A 45 -1.22 -8.61 -23.62
CA GLY A 45 0.05 -8.41 -24.29
C GLY A 45 0.98 -9.59 -24.11
N LYS A 46 2.00 -9.71 -24.98
CA LYS A 46 3.04 -10.74 -24.82
C LYS A 46 3.76 -10.56 -23.49
N LYS A 47 4.28 -9.35 -23.24
CA LYS A 47 5.00 -8.98 -22.03
C LYS A 47 4.05 -8.41 -20.99
N LYS A 48 4.13 -8.89 -19.76
CA LYS A 48 3.29 -8.50 -18.63
C LYS A 48 4.14 -8.04 -17.46
N LEU A 49 3.70 -6.98 -16.79
CA LEU A 49 4.28 -6.51 -15.54
C LEU A 49 3.64 -7.26 -14.36
N TYR A 50 4.49 -7.74 -13.45
CA TYR A 50 4.10 -8.30 -12.16
C TYR A 50 4.65 -7.43 -11.05
N TYR A 51 3.76 -6.72 -10.36
CA TYR A 51 4.13 -5.80 -9.28
C TYR A 51 4.00 -6.54 -7.95
N ILE A 52 5.15 -6.97 -7.38
CA ILE A 52 5.17 -7.73 -6.12
C ILE A 52 5.39 -6.78 -4.96
N SER A 53 4.47 -6.79 -4.00
CA SER A 53 4.52 -5.92 -2.83
C SER A 53 3.99 -6.62 -1.59
N ALA A 54 4.63 -6.37 -0.44
CA ALA A 54 4.12 -6.82 0.85
C ALA A 54 2.82 -6.10 1.25
N GLU A 55 2.55 -4.92 0.68
CA GLU A 55 1.40 -4.09 1.02
C GLU A 55 0.67 -3.59 -0.23
N PHE A 56 -0.67 -3.60 -0.16
CA PHE A 56 -1.55 -2.92 -1.11
C PHE A 56 -2.65 -2.18 -0.34
N LEU A 57 -2.44 -0.89 -0.05
CA LEU A 57 -3.45 -0.06 0.60
C LEU A 57 -4.46 0.41 -0.45
N ILE A 58 -5.31 -0.50 -0.91
CA ILE A 58 -6.30 -0.24 -1.95
C ILE A 58 -7.46 0.64 -1.46
N GLY A 59 -7.72 0.64 -0.14
CA GLY A 59 -8.84 1.36 0.47
C GLY A 59 -10.19 0.75 0.12
N LYS A 60 -11.28 1.42 0.49
CA LYS A 60 -12.63 1.04 0.09
C LYS A 60 -12.76 1.08 -1.44
N LEU A 61 -13.39 0.09 -2.03
CA LEU A 61 -13.40 -0.12 -3.48
C LEU A 61 -14.72 0.27 -4.16
N LEU A 62 -15.83 0.35 -3.42
CA LEU A 62 -17.15 0.59 -4.02
C LEU A 62 -17.17 1.87 -4.85
N SER A 63 -16.87 3.03 -4.24
CA SER A 63 -16.85 4.31 -4.94
C SER A 63 -15.79 4.35 -6.02
N ASN A 64 -14.57 3.84 -5.71
CA ASN A 64 -13.48 3.81 -6.67
C ASN A 64 -13.87 3.06 -7.94
N ASN A 65 -14.48 1.88 -7.79
CA ASN A 65 -14.88 1.07 -8.93
C ASN A 65 -16.06 1.69 -9.68
N MET A 66 -17.05 2.26 -8.97
CA MET A 66 -18.16 2.96 -9.63
C MET A 66 -17.70 4.19 -10.44
N ILE A 67 -16.73 4.96 -9.92
CA ILE A 67 -16.14 6.09 -10.64
C ILE A 67 -15.38 5.58 -11.88
N ASN A 68 -14.54 4.55 -11.73
CA ASN A 68 -13.78 3.98 -12.83
C ASN A 68 -14.67 3.37 -13.92
N LEU A 69 -15.80 2.80 -13.54
CA LEU A 69 -16.80 2.24 -14.46
C LEU A 69 -17.79 3.28 -15.02
N GLY A 70 -17.69 4.54 -14.58
CA GLY A 70 -18.53 5.65 -15.07
C GLY A 70 -19.97 5.61 -14.60
N ILE A 71 -20.29 4.91 -13.50
CA ILE A 71 -21.67 4.74 -13.00
C ILE A 71 -21.93 5.44 -11.66
N TYR A 72 -20.92 6.09 -11.06
CA TYR A 72 -21.03 6.67 -9.71
C TYR A 72 -22.18 7.69 -9.58
N ASP A 73 -22.24 8.65 -10.50
CA ASP A 73 -23.24 9.71 -10.45
C ASP A 73 -24.66 9.16 -10.71
N GLU A 74 -24.80 8.18 -11.60
CA GLU A 74 -26.09 7.52 -11.88
C GLU A 74 -26.59 6.75 -10.64
N VAL A 75 -25.70 6.00 -9.97
CA VAL A 75 -26.03 5.28 -8.72
C VAL A 75 -26.38 6.26 -7.61
N LYS A 76 -25.60 7.31 -7.43
CA LYS A 76 -25.81 8.36 -6.43
C LYS A 76 -27.18 9.02 -6.58
N GLU A 77 -27.55 9.41 -7.79
CA GLU A 77 -28.84 10.01 -8.09
C GLU A 77 -30.01 9.03 -7.85
N MET A 78 -29.87 7.79 -8.29
CA MET A 78 -30.87 6.75 -8.05
C MET A 78 -31.09 6.50 -6.55
N LEU A 79 -30.02 6.42 -5.76
CA LEU A 79 -30.08 6.27 -4.31
C LEU A 79 -30.79 7.48 -3.65
N PHE A 80 -30.41 8.69 -4.05
CA PHE A 80 -31.03 9.93 -3.54
C PHE A 80 -32.53 9.97 -3.80
N GLN A 81 -32.98 9.59 -4.99
CA GLN A 81 -34.41 9.50 -5.33
C GLN A 81 -35.18 8.48 -4.50
N ASN A 82 -34.50 7.47 -3.95
CA ASN A 82 -35.05 6.47 -3.04
C ASN A 82 -34.84 6.82 -1.54
N GLY A 83 -34.42 8.06 -1.23
CA GLY A 83 -34.20 8.54 0.14
C GLY A 83 -32.96 7.93 0.81
N LYS A 84 -31.97 7.53 0.03
CA LYS A 84 -30.71 6.95 0.52
C LYS A 84 -29.53 7.87 0.23
N ASP A 85 -28.56 7.88 1.14
CA ASP A 85 -27.31 8.61 1.00
C ASP A 85 -26.17 7.64 0.65
N ILE A 86 -25.52 7.88 -0.49
CA ILE A 86 -24.39 7.06 -0.94
C ILE A 86 -23.24 7.06 0.07
N CYS A 87 -22.97 8.19 0.74
CA CYS A 87 -21.90 8.28 1.73
C CYS A 87 -22.12 7.33 2.92
N GLN A 88 -23.40 7.21 3.37
CA GLN A 88 -23.73 6.27 4.45
C GLN A 88 -23.62 4.79 4.01
N ILE A 89 -23.82 4.52 2.73
CA ILE A 89 -23.65 3.16 2.16
C ILE A 89 -22.17 2.85 2.03
N GLU A 90 -21.33 3.80 1.58
CA GLU A 90 -19.89 3.67 1.52
C GLU A 90 -19.26 3.43 2.91
N GLU A 91 -19.84 4.00 3.98
CA GLU A 91 -19.35 3.77 5.35
C GLU A 91 -19.53 2.32 5.83
N VAL A 92 -20.52 1.60 5.30
CA VAL A 92 -20.75 0.19 5.65
C VAL A 92 -19.71 -0.76 5.08
N GLU A 93 -18.99 -0.35 4.02
CA GLU A 93 -17.96 -1.16 3.38
C GLU A 93 -16.77 -1.42 4.33
N PRO A 94 -16.41 -2.70 4.61
CA PRO A 94 -15.18 -3.00 5.32
C PRO A 94 -13.97 -2.65 4.44
N GLU A 95 -13.05 -1.84 4.97
CA GLU A 95 -11.83 -1.50 4.24
C GLU A 95 -10.89 -2.70 4.20
N PRO A 96 -10.42 -3.14 3.01
CA PRO A 96 -9.44 -4.21 2.90
C PRO A 96 -8.15 -3.89 3.66
N SER A 97 -7.84 -4.74 4.65
CA SER A 97 -6.71 -4.54 5.57
C SER A 97 -5.38 -5.06 4.98
N LEU A 98 -5.08 -4.70 3.72
CA LEU A 98 -3.96 -5.23 2.93
C LEU A 98 -2.74 -4.32 2.90
N GLY A 99 -2.76 -3.19 3.57
CA GLY A 99 -1.65 -2.26 3.56
C GLY A 99 -1.77 -1.14 4.58
N ASN A 100 -0.68 -0.42 4.80
CA ASN A 100 -0.64 0.70 5.72
C ASN A 100 0.44 1.71 5.32
N GLY A 101 0.05 2.93 5.03
CA GLY A 101 0.97 4.03 4.75
C GLY A 101 1.41 4.13 3.29
N GLY A 102 2.57 4.78 3.07
CA GLY A 102 3.00 5.22 1.75
C GLY A 102 3.33 4.10 0.78
N LEU A 103 4.00 3.04 1.22
CA LEU A 103 4.41 1.91 0.38
C LEU A 103 3.17 1.22 -0.22
N GLY A 104 2.20 0.86 0.63
CA GLY A 104 0.98 0.20 0.20
C GLY A 104 0.08 1.11 -0.66
N ARG A 105 0.00 2.42 -0.34
CA ARG A 105 -0.78 3.36 -1.16
C ARG A 105 -0.16 3.58 -2.53
N LEU A 106 1.16 3.65 -2.63
CA LEU A 106 1.86 3.76 -3.90
C LEU A 106 1.60 2.53 -4.79
N ALA A 107 1.73 1.33 -4.23
CA ALA A 107 1.41 0.09 -4.93
C ALA A 107 -0.01 0.10 -5.51
N ALA A 108 -1.00 0.51 -4.71
CA ALA A 108 -2.38 0.63 -5.15
C ALA A 108 -2.57 1.68 -6.27
N CYS A 109 -1.90 2.83 -6.19
CA CYS A 109 -1.95 3.87 -7.23
C CYS A 109 -1.29 3.40 -8.54
N PHE A 110 -0.19 2.64 -8.46
CA PHE A 110 0.42 2.05 -9.67
C PHE A 110 -0.50 1.03 -10.33
N LEU A 111 -1.17 0.14 -9.57
CA LEU A 111 -2.12 -0.81 -10.14
C LEU A 111 -3.27 -0.10 -10.86
N ASP A 112 -3.83 0.94 -10.25
CA ASP A 112 -4.87 1.76 -10.87
C ASP A 112 -4.36 2.41 -12.18
N SER A 113 -3.15 2.99 -12.16
CA SER A 113 -2.57 3.62 -13.34
C SER A 113 -2.26 2.62 -14.46
N ILE A 114 -1.74 1.44 -14.13
CA ILE A 114 -1.46 0.36 -15.09
C ILE A 114 -2.75 -0.07 -15.78
N ALA A 115 -3.83 -0.28 -15.01
CA ALA A 115 -5.14 -0.63 -15.55
C ALA A 115 -5.74 0.51 -16.39
N THR A 116 -5.65 1.76 -15.93
CA THR A 116 -6.15 2.94 -16.65
C THR A 116 -5.45 3.17 -17.98
N LEU A 117 -4.16 2.87 -18.05
CA LEU A 117 -3.37 2.98 -19.29
C LEU A 117 -3.53 1.77 -20.22
N GLY A 118 -4.33 0.78 -19.84
CA GLY A 118 -4.53 -0.42 -20.65
C GLY A 118 -3.27 -1.29 -20.77
N LEU A 119 -2.36 -1.19 -19.80
CA LEU A 119 -1.13 -1.97 -19.80
C LEU A 119 -1.35 -3.34 -19.15
N PRO A 120 -0.81 -4.43 -19.73
CA PRO A 120 -0.87 -5.74 -19.10
C PRO A 120 0.00 -5.75 -17.84
N GLY A 121 -0.65 -5.79 -16.67
CA GLY A 121 0.08 -5.79 -15.40
C GLY A 121 -0.81 -6.13 -14.21
N ASP A 122 -0.34 -7.05 -13.36
CA ASP A 122 -1.05 -7.47 -12.15
C ASP A 122 -0.21 -7.21 -10.89
N GLY A 123 -0.89 -6.98 -9.77
CA GLY A 123 -0.29 -6.95 -8.45
C GLY A 123 -0.22 -8.35 -7.85
N ILE A 124 0.78 -8.59 -7.01
CA ILE A 124 0.91 -9.85 -6.26
C ILE A 124 1.28 -9.53 -4.81
N GLY A 125 0.52 -10.09 -3.87
CA GLY A 125 0.72 -9.91 -2.43
C GLY A 125 0.14 -11.05 -1.61
N LEU A 126 -0.07 -10.80 -0.31
CA LEU A 126 -0.68 -11.74 0.62
C LEU A 126 -2.07 -11.28 1.06
N ASN A 127 -2.94 -12.25 1.32
CA ASN A 127 -4.27 -12.01 1.85
C ASN A 127 -4.21 -11.95 3.38
N TYR A 128 -3.87 -10.79 3.95
CA TYR A 128 -3.86 -10.65 5.41
C TYR A 128 -5.29 -10.56 5.95
N HIS A 129 -5.62 -11.45 6.89
CA HIS A 129 -6.95 -11.53 7.48
C HIS A 129 -7.25 -10.38 8.43
N LEU A 130 -6.26 -10.00 9.25
CA LEU A 130 -6.42 -9.05 10.35
C LEU A 130 -5.62 -7.75 10.16
N GLY A 131 -5.00 -7.58 8.99
CA GLY A 131 -4.25 -6.40 8.60
C GLY A 131 -3.03 -6.11 9.49
N LEU A 132 -2.69 -4.81 9.63
CA LEU A 132 -1.68 -4.41 10.61
C LEU A 132 -2.26 -4.48 12.02
N PHE A 133 -3.29 -3.73 12.30
CA PHE A 133 -4.17 -3.75 13.46
C PHE A 133 -5.18 -2.59 13.37
N LYS A 134 -6.32 -2.73 14.06
CA LYS A 134 -7.22 -1.61 14.37
C LYS A 134 -6.68 -0.87 15.59
N GLN A 135 -6.56 0.46 15.51
CA GLN A 135 -6.13 1.28 16.64
C GLN A 135 -7.32 1.74 17.46
N GLU A 136 -7.24 1.52 18.76
CA GLU A 136 -8.10 2.15 19.74
C GLU A 136 -7.25 2.88 20.78
N PHE A 137 -7.86 3.78 21.54
CA PHE A 137 -7.21 4.46 22.65
C PHE A 137 -7.84 4.01 23.96
N LYS A 138 -7.00 3.53 24.89
CA LYS A 138 -7.39 3.20 26.25
C LYS A 138 -6.40 3.84 27.21
N ASP A 139 -6.90 4.59 28.18
CA ASP A 139 -6.07 5.32 29.15
C ASP A 139 -4.99 6.19 28.48
N HIS A 140 -5.36 6.87 27.37
CA HIS A 140 -4.48 7.69 26.53
C HIS A 140 -3.33 6.91 25.83
N LEU A 141 -3.39 5.59 25.83
CA LEU A 141 -2.43 4.73 25.15
C LEU A 141 -3.05 4.08 23.92
N GLN A 142 -2.23 3.82 22.91
CA GLN A 142 -2.65 3.02 21.77
C GLN A 142 -2.92 1.58 22.24
N LYS A 143 -4.08 1.06 21.88
CA LYS A 143 -4.43 -0.35 21.98
C LYS A 143 -4.57 -0.92 20.57
N GLU A 144 -3.89 -2.02 20.31
CA GLU A 144 -3.94 -2.76 19.07
C GLU A 144 -5.00 -3.86 19.14
N LEU A 145 -5.87 -3.93 18.14
CA LEU A 145 -6.90 -4.97 17.99
C LEU A 145 -6.83 -5.57 16.60
N PRO A 146 -7.30 -6.81 16.40
CA PRO A 146 -7.50 -7.37 15.07
C PRO A 146 -8.38 -6.46 14.21
N ASN A 147 -8.09 -6.39 12.90
CA ASN A 147 -8.87 -5.61 11.95
C ASN A 147 -9.44 -6.52 10.83
N PRO A 148 -10.39 -7.42 11.15
CA PRO A 148 -10.98 -8.31 10.17
C PRO A 148 -11.75 -7.52 9.11
N TRP A 149 -11.69 -7.97 7.86
CA TRP A 149 -12.36 -7.31 6.73
C TRP A 149 -12.97 -8.30 5.74
N ILE A 150 -12.59 -9.58 5.83
CA ILE A 150 -13.06 -10.63 4.93
C ILE A 150 -14.45 -11.09 5.40
N GLU A 151 -15.45 -10.82 4.59
CA GLU A 151 -16.83 -11.18 4.84
C GLU A 151 -17.32 -12.21 3.81
N LYS A 152 -18.51 -12.77 4.03
CA LYS A 152 -19.12 -13.74 3.12
C LYS A 152 -19.28 -13.19 1.71
N GLN A 153 -19.66 -11.92 1.60
CA GLN A 153 -19.65 -11.17 0.36
C GLN A 153 -18.54 -10.11 0.45
N SER A 154 -17.51 -10.26 -0.35
CA SER A 154 -16.35 -9.38 -0.36
C SER A 154 -15.83 -9.19 -1.78
N TRP A 155 -14.88 -8.27 -1.94
CA TRP A 155 -14.20 -8.06 -3.22
C TRP A 155 -13.29 -9.22 -3.63
N LEU A 156 -12.99 -10.15 -2.72
CA LEU A 156 -12.17 -11.33 -2.99
C LEU A 156 -12.92 -12.36 -3.81
N THR A 157 -12.28 -12.84 -4.87
CA THR A 157 -12.72 -14.00 -5.64
C THR A 157 -11.76 -15.16 -5.41
N LYS A 158 -12.24 -16.23 -4.77
CA LYS A 158 -11.46 -17.46 -4.60
C LYS A 158 -11.22 -18.12 -5.95
N THR A 159 -9.98 -18.54 -6.22
CA THR A 159 -9.63 -19.29 -7.44
C THR A 159 -9.29 -20.74 -7.13
N ASP A 160 -9.19 -21.57 -8.19
CA ASP A 160 -8.76 -22.97 -8.07
C ASP A 160 -7.22 -23.10 -8.10
N VAL A 161 -6.50 -21.99 -8.28
CA VAL A 161 -5.03 -21.99 -8.37
C VAL A 161 -4.44 -22.18 -6.98
N VAL A 162 -3.59 -23.20 -6.86
CA VAL A 162 -2.87 -23.53 -5.61
C VAL A 162 -1.42 -23.89 -5.93
N TYR A 163 -0.50 -23.26 -5.23
CA TYR A 163 0.94 -23.57 -5.34
C TYR A 163 1.48 -24.15 -4.03
N PRO A 164 2.27 -25.22 -4.10
CA PRO A 164 2.97 -25.71 -2.92
C PRO A 164 4.16 -24.80 -2.57
N VAL A 165 4.28 -24.43 -1.31
CA VAL A 165 5.44 -23.70 -0.79
C VAL A 165 6.13 -24.53 0.28
N SER A 166 7.43 -24.76 0.11
CA SER A 166 8.23 -25.61 0.99
C SER A 166 9.20 -24.78 1.82
N PHE A 167 9.11 -24.93 3.13
CA PHE A 167 10.05 -24.42 4.11
C PHE A 167 10.84 -25.57 4.72
N ARG A 168 11.82 -25.27 5.59
CA ARG A 168 12.52 -26.31 6.34
C ARG A 168 11.55 -27.07 7.25
N GLY A 169 11.28 -28.32 6.89
CA GLY A 169 10.41 -29.21 7.70
C GLY A 169 8.91 -28.91 7.63
N LEU A 170 8.48 -27.95 6.80
CA LEU A 170 7.07 -27.59 6.64
C LEU A 170 6.76 -27.36 5.15
N LYS A 171 5.60 -27.86 4.72
CA LYS A 171 5.04 -27.57 3.40
C LYS A 171 3.61 -27.09 3.56
N VAL A 172 3.27 -25.98 2.91
CA VAL A 172 1.91 -25.40 2.92
C VAL A 172 1.41 -25.21 1.50
N ASN A 173 0.11 -25.04 1.34
CA ASN A 173 -0.52 -24.72 0.08
C ASN A 173 -0.87 -23.22 0.06
N ALA A 174 -0.39 -22.54 -0.96
CA ALA A 174 -0.73 -21.16 -1.25
C ALA A 174 -1.89 -21.12 -2.23
N ARG A 175 -3.07 -20.77 -1.76
CA ARG A 175 -4.26 -20.55 -2.58
C ARG A 175 -4.32 -19.12 -3.05
N MET A 176 -4.62 -18.93 -4.33
CA MET A 176 -4.78 -17.60 -4.91
C MET A 176 -6.22 -17.09 -4.79
N TYR A 177 -6.33 -15.83 -4.39
CA TYR A 177 -7.54 -15.02 -4.44
C TYR A 177 -7.28 -13.81 -5.34
N ASP A 178 -8.31 -13.37 -6.07
CA ASP A 178 -8.24 -12.24 -6.97
C ASP A 178 -9.11 -11.09 -6.47
N ILE A 179 -8.61 -9.86 -6.61
CA ILE A 179 -9.40 -8.63 -6.60
C ILE A 179 -9.30 -7.99 -7.97
N ALA A 180 -10.42 -7.64 -8.58
CA ALA A 180 -10.42 -6.91 -9.84
C ALA A 180 -9.90 -5.48 -9.62
N VAL A 181 -8.95 -5.05 -10.45
CA VAL A 181 -8.43 -3.69 -10.50
C VAL A 181 -9.03 -3.02 -11.72
N THR A 182 -10.05 -2.19 -11.50
CA THR A 182 -10.70 -1.43 -12.57
C THR A 182 -9.85 -0.24 -12.97
N GLY A 183 -9.55 -0.11 -14.25
CA GLY A 183 -9.02 1.11 -14.84
C GLY A 183 -10.12 2.12 -15.13
N TYR A 184 -9.76 3.37 -15.35
CA TYR A 184 -10.70 4.41 -15.77
C TYR A 184 -11.13 4.10 -17.22
N HIS A 185 -12.43 3.88 -17.39
CA HIS A 185 -13.16 3.47 -18.60
C HIS A 185 -13.26 1.94 -18.80
N ASP A 186 -12.40 1.29 -19.60
CA ASP A 186 -12.75 -0.02 -20.17
C ASP A 186 -11.81 -1.18 -19.85
N GLN A 187 -10.67 -0.93 -19.23
CA GLN A 187 -9.68 -1.96 -18.96
C GLN A 187 -9.69 -2.44 -17.51
N THR A 188 -9.34 -3.70 -17.30
CA THR A 188 -9.17 -4.27 -15.97
C THR A 188 -7.89 -5.10 -15.89
N ASN A 189 -7.29 -5.10 -14.71
CA ASN A 189 -6.22 -6.00 -14.31
C ASN A 189 -6.62 -6.72 -13.01
N LYS A 190 -5.69 -7.42 -12.38
CA LYS A 190 -5.93 -8.14 -11.13
C LYS A 190 -4.89 -7.82 -10.06
N LEU A 191 -5.33 -7.91 -8.83
CA LEU A 191 -4.48 -8.07 -7.67
C LEU A 191 -4.65 -9.52 -7.19
N HIS A 192 -3.58 -10.31 -7.33
CA HIS A 192 -3.48 -11.69 -6.85
C HIS A 192 -2.99 -11.70 -5.41
N LEU A 193 -3.75 -12.30 -4.52
CA LEU A 193 -3.44 -12.40 -3.10
C LEU A 193 -3.33 -13.87 -2.72
N PHE A 194 -2.16 -14.26 -2.20
CA PHE A 194 -1.95 -15.63 -1.73
C PHE A 194 -2.28 -15.78 -0.26
N ASP A 195 -2.90 -16.91 0.07
CA ASP A 195 -3.34 -17.27 1.41
C ASP A 195 -3.05 -18.75 1.70
N ILE A 196 -2.90 -19.11 2.96
CA ILE A 196 -2.83 -20.53 3.34
C ILE A 196 -4.23 -21.07 3.62
N ASP A 197 -4.52 -22.29 3.14
CA ASP A 197 -5.84 -22.93 3.37
C ASP A 197 -6.12 -23.24 4.87
N SER A 198 -5.09 -23.23 5.70
CA SER A 198 -5.14 -23.61 7.12
C SER A 198 -5.07 -22.43 8.10
N VAL A 199 -5.20 -21.19 7.61
CA VAL A 199 -5.22 -20.00 8.48
C VAL A 199 -6.32 -20.11 9.54
N ASP A 200 -6.01 -19.72 10.76
CA ASP A 200 -6.92 -19.82 11.91
C ASP A 200 -6.91 -18.51 12.72
N GLU A 201 -7.90 -17.68 12.52
CA GLU A 201 -8.08 -16.43 13.27
C GLU A 201 -8.34 -16.68 14.75
N GLY A 202 -8.82 -17.87 15.12
CA GLY A 202 -9.14 -18.26 16.50
C GLY A 202 -7.93 -18.42 17.41
N ILE A 203 -6.70 -18.43 16.85
CA ILE A 203 -5.47 -18.47 17.66
C ILE A 203 -5.03 -17.10 18.18
N VAL A 204 -5.71 -16.03 17.75
CA VAL A 204 -5.40 -14.67 18.23
C VAL A 204 -6.03 -14.46 19.61
N GLU A 205 -5.17 -14.22 20.57
CA GLU A 205 -5.54 -13.97 21.97
C GLU A 205 -5.76 -12.46 22.21
N ASP A 206 -5.60 -11.99 23.44
CA ASP A 206 -5.81 -10.58 23.80
C ASP A 206 -5.04 -9.62 22.89
N GLY A 207 -5.77 -8.72 22.23
CA GLY A 207 -5.24 -7.77 21.28
C GLY A 207 -4.78 -8.43 19.98
N ILE A 208 -3.47 -8.41 19.71
CA ILE A 208 -2.84 -8.96 18.49
C ILE A 208 -1.83 -10.06 18.79
N HIS A 209 -1.92 -10.69 19.98
CA HIS A 209 -1.01 -11.74 20.40
C HIS A 209 -1.44 -13.11 19.87
N PHE A 210 -0.49 -13.90 19.43
CA PHE A 210 -0.68 -15.28 18.94
C PHE A 210 0.63 -16.05 18.99
N ASP A 211 0.57 -17.38 18.89
CA ASP A 211 1.78 -18.21 18.76
C ASP A 211 2.44 -18.00 17.39
N LYS A 212 3.61 -17.35 17.40
CA LYS A 212 4.39 -17.04 16.20
C LYS A 212 5.06 -18.27 15.57
N GLU A 213 5.09 -19.43 16.24
CA GLU A 213 5.70 -20.66 15.75
C GLU A 213 4.73 -21.56 14.97
N ASP A 214 3.42 -21.41 15.17
CA ASP A 214 2.40 -22.17 14.42
C ASP A 214 2.19 -21.57 13.01
N ILE A 215 3.25 -21.68 12.17
CA ILE A 215 3.30 -21.11 10.82
C ILE A 215 2.13 -21.60 9.96
N ALA A 216 1.70 -22.85 10.15
CA ALA A 216 0.59 -23.42 9.39
C ALA A 216 -0.76 -22.72 9.66
N LYS A 217 -0.89 -21.94 10.74
CA LYS A 217 -2.10 -21.21 11.08
C LYS A 217 -1.96 -19.69 11.07
N ASN A 218 -0.73 -19.17 11.22
CA ASN A 218 -0.54 -17.75 11.45
C ASN A 218 0.01 -16.96 10.26
N LEU A 219 0.46 -17.65 9.19
CA LEU A 219 1.29 -17.07 8.12
C LEU A 219 0.65 -15.86 7.42
N THR A 220 -0.68 -15.84 7.28
CA THR A 220 -1.44 -14.77 6.62
C THR A 220 -2.38 -14.01 7.57
N LEU A 221 -2.20 -14.13 8.90
CA LEU A 221 -3.03 -13.40 9.86
C LEU A 221 -2.77 -11.89 9.82
N PHE A 222 -1.53 -11.47 10.08
CA PHE A 222 -1.18 -10.06 10.24
C PHE A 222 -0.13 -9.59 9.24
N LEU A 223 -0.32 -8.39 8.73
CA LEU A 223 0.71 -7.61 8.06
C LEU A 223 1.69 -7.09 9.12
N TYR A 224 2.98 -7.34 8.96
CA TYR A 224 4.04 -6.95 9.89
C TYR A 224 3.78 -7.39 11.34
N PRO A 225 3.79 -8.70 11.61
CA PRO A 225 3.71 -9.19 12.98
C PRO A 225 4.84 -8.61 13.82
N ASP A 226 4.63 -8.54 15.15
CA ASP A 226 5.64 -8.06 16.09
C ASP A 226 6.94 -8.85 15.93
N ASP A 227 8.02 -8.18 15.51
CA ASP A 227 9.35 -8.73 15.22
C ASP A 227 10.42 -8.29 16.25
N SER A 228 9.98 -7.89 17.43
CA SER A 228 10.86 -7.56 18.54
C SER A 228 11.68 -8.76 19.02
N ASP A 229 11.18 -9.98 18.84
CA ASP A 229 11.82 -11.25 19.16
C ASP A 229 12.29 -12.04 17.92
N GLU A 230 13.03 -13.13 18.15
CA GLU A 230 13.51 -14.00 17.06
C GLU A 230 12.36 -14.66 16.29
N LYS A 231 11.32 -15.12 17.00
CA LYS A 231 10.17 -15.82 16.39
C LYS A 231 9.43 -14.90 15.42
N GLY A 232 9.22 -13.64 15.79
CA GLY A 232 8.62 -12.64 14.91
C GLY A 232 9.48 -12.32 13.69
N ARG A 233 10.80 -12.22 13.85
CA ARG A 233 11.73 -12.04 12.72
C ARG A 233 11.73 -13.22 11.77
N LEU A 234 11.68 -14.45 12.29
CA LEU A 234 11.55 -15.65 11.46
C LEU A 234 10.20 -15.68 10.73
N LEU A 235 9.09 -15.32 11.41
CA LEU A 235 7.77 -15.25 10.79
C LEU A 235 7.73 -14.26 9.60
N ARG A 236 8.42 -13.11 9.70
CA ARG A 236 8.56 -12.21 8.55
C ARG A 236 9.26 -12.87 7.35
N ILE A 237 10.31 -13.67 7.58
CA ILE A 237 10.97 -14.40 6.51
C ILE A 237 10.02 -15.44 5.91
N TYR A 238 9.25 -16.16 6.74
CA TYR A 238 8.21 -17.08 6.28
C TYR A 238 7.19 -16.37 5.36
N GLN A 239 6.67 -15.21 5.77
CA GLN A 239 5.72 -14.43 4.98
C GLN A 239 6.30 -13.97 3.64
N GLN A 240 7.51 -13.39 3.67
CA GLN A 240 8.18 -12.91 2.46
C GLN A 240 8.43 -14.05 1.48
N TYR A 241 8.95 -15.20 1.95
CA TYR A 241 9.19 -16.33 1.07
C TYR A 241 7.90 -16.97 0.55
N PHE A 242 6.87 -17.07 1.37
CA PHE A 242 5.56 -17.55 0.94
C PHE A 242 5.01 -16.73 -0.22
N MET A 243 5.08 -15.40 -0.10
CA MET A 243 4.66 -14.47 -1.15
C MET A 243 5.46 -14.67 -2.45
N VAL A 244 6.79 -14.66 -2.36
CA VAL A 244 7.63 -14.67 -3.57
C VAL A 244 7.68 -16.03 -4.22
N SER A 245 7.62 -17.13 -3.47
CA SER A 245 7.58 -18.49 -4.04
C SER A 245 6.28 -18.72 -4.80
N SER A 246 5.16 -18.29 -4.23
CA SER A 246 3.85 -18.34 -4.90
C SER A 246 3.84 -17.49 -6.17
N ALA A 247 4.36 -16.26 -6.09
CA ALA A 247 4.48 -15.35 -7.22
C ALA A 247 5.35 -15.94 -8.34
N ALA A 248 6.53 -16.45 -7.99
CA ALA A 248 7.47 -17.01 -8.96
C ALA A 248 6.87 -18.20 -9.72
N GLN A 249 6.22 -19.13 -9.01
CA GLN A 249 5.56 -20.29 -9.63
C GLN A 249 4.47 -19.81 -10.61
N MET A 250 3.59 -18.90 -10.17
CA MET A 250 2.52 -18.34 -11.02
C MET A 250 3.08 -17.66 -12.27
N ILE A 251 4.10 -16.80 -12.12
CA ILE A 251 4.70 -16.08 -13.24
C ILE A 251 5.29 -17.02 -14.27
N LEU A 252 6.05 -18.03 -13.83
CA LEU A 252 6.65 -19.02 -14.73
C LEU A 252 5.60 -19.83 -15.47
N ASP A 253 4.53 -20.26 -14.77
CA ASP A 253 3.44 -21.02 -15.39
C ASP A 253 2.65 -20.18 -16.41
N GLU A 254 2.31 -18.91 -16.08
CA GLU A 254 1.69 -18.00 -17.05
C GLU A 254 2.57 -17.74 -18.28
N CYS A 255 3.88 -17.58 -18.10
CA CYS A 255 4.80 -17.37 -19.21
C CYS A 255 4.90 -18.60 -20.11
N VAL A 256 4.99 -19.81 -19.54
CA VAL A 256 4.96 -21.07 -20.30
C VAL A 256 3.65 -21.22 -21.07
N GLN A 257 2.49 -20.91 -20.45
CA GLN A 257 1.20 -20.95 -21.12
C GLN A 257 1.11 -19.98 -22.31
N LYS A 258 1.85 -18.86 -22.26
CA LYS A 258 1.98 -17.89 -23.35
C LYS A 258 3.01 -18.30 -24.41
N GLY A 259 3.71 -19.42 -24.25
CA GLY A 259 4.69 -19.96 -25.19
C GLY A 259 6.14 -19.60 -24.88
N SER A 260 6.46 -19.10 -23.69
CA SER A 260 7.87 -18.92 -23.26
C SER A 260 8.58 -20.26 -23.09
N THR A 261 9.83 -20.29 -23.52
CA THR A 261 10.77 -21.39 -23.30
C THR A 261 11.50 -21.26 -21.95
N LEU A 262 11.22 -20.22 -21.21
CA LEU A 262 11.88 -19.73 -20.00
C LEU A 262 13.27 -19.11 -20.24
N TYR A 263 13.99 -19.45 -21.28
CA TYR A 263 15.21 -18.73 -21.71
C TYR A 263 14.91 -17.30 -22.19
N ASP A 264 13.72 -17.10 -22.73
CA ASP A 264 13.18 -15.83 -23.22
C ASP A 264 12.19 -15.17 -22.23
N LEU A 265 12.24 -15.56 -20.96
CA LEU A 265 11.38 -15.01 -19.89
C LEU A 265 11.33 -13.47 -19.89
N PRO A 266 12.45 -12.73 -20.11
CA PRO A 266 12.42 -11.26 -20.15
C PRO A 266 11.53 -10.66 -21.24
N ASP A 267 11.18 -11.44 -22.27
CA ASP A 267 10.24 -11.02 -23.31
C ASP A 267 8.78 -11.15 -22.92
N TYR A 268 8.49 -11.94 -21.88
CA TYR A 268 7.15 -12.24 -21.39
C TYR A 268 6.84 -11.59 -20.05
N ALA A 269 7.84 -11.35 -19.21
CA ALA A 269 7.66 -10.82 -17.87
C ALA A 269 8.61 -9.67 -17.55
N VAL A 270 8.09 -8.71 -16.77
CA VAL A 270 8.86 -7.80 -15.93
C VAL A 270 8.35 -7.94 -14.51
N ILE A 271 9.24 -8.11 -13.57
CA ILE A 271 8.92 -8.23 -12.14
C ILE A 271 9.41 -6.97 -11.45
N GLN A 272 8.48 -6.18 -10.92
CA GLN A 272 8.80 -5.01 -10.11
C GLN A 272 8.81 -5.40 -8.63
N ILE A 273 9.98 -5.32 -8.02
CA ILE A 273 10.23 -5.56 -6.60
C ILE A 273 9.97 -4.26 -5.84
N ASN A 274 8.89 -4.22 -5.05
CA ASN A 274 8.50 -3.03 -4.30
C ASN A 274 9.10 -3.05 -2.90
N ASP A 275 10.18 -2.29 -2.69
CA ASP A 275 11.08 -2.35 -1.54
C ASP A 275 11.79 -3.73 -1.44
N THR A 276 12.42 -4.02 -0.31
CA THR A 276 13.23 -5.24 -0.11
C THR A 276 12.43 -6.47 0.33
N HIS A 277 11.15 -6.30 0.69
CA HIS A 277 10.33 -7.43 1.16
C HIS A 277 10.19 -8.57 0.13
N PRO A 278 10.07 -8.30 -1.19
CA PRO A 278 10.01 -9.34 -2.20
C PRO A 278 11.37 -9.80 -2.76
N THR A 279 12.51 -9.31 -2.27
CA THR A 279 13.85 -9.59 -2.83
C THR A 279 14.13 -11.08 -3.07
N MET A 280 13.64 -11.96 -2.18
CA MET A 280 13.84 -13.41 -2.32
C MET A 280 13.23 -13.98 -3.62
N VAL A 281 12.45 -13.21 -4.39
CA VAL A 281 11.98 -13.63 -5.71
C VAL A 281 13.15 -13.88 -6.67
N ILE A 282 14.26 -13.15 -6.55
CA ILE A 282 15.44 -13.33 -7.40
C ILE A 282 16.06 -14.72 -7.19
N PRO A 283 16.54 -15.11 -5.99
CA PRO A 283 17.09 -16.45 -5.79
C PRO A 283 16.03 -17.57 -5.96
N GLU A 284 14.75 -17.32 -5.69
CA GLU A 284 13.70 -18.31 -5.90
C GLU A 284 13.43 -18.57 -7.39
N LEU A 285 13.37 -17.54 -8.23
CA LEU A 285 13.27 -17.70 -9.69
C LEU A 285 14.46 -18.46 -10.25
N ILE A 286 15.68 -18.12 -9.82
CA ILE A 286 16.89 -18.84 -10.25
C ILE A 286 16.76 -20.33 -9.88
N ARG A 287 16.37 -20.63 -8.64
CA ARG A 287 16.17 -22.00 -8.17
C ARG A 287 15.15 -22.76 -9.04
N LEU A 288 13.99 -22.14 -9.28
CA LEU A 288 12.90 -22.75 -10.07
C LEU A 288 13.27 -22.92 -11.55
N LEU A 289 14.04 -22.00 -12.14
CA LEU A 289 14.53 -22.12 -13.51
C LEU A 289 15.56 -23.27 -13.63
N VAL A 290 16.45 -23.41 -12.65
CA VAL A 290 17.40 -24.54 -12.60
C VAL A 290 16.66 -25.87 -12.44
N GLU A 291 15.65 -25.96 -11.57
CA GLU A 291 14.79 -27.15 -11.46
C GLU A 291 14.04 -27.48 -12.76
N ARG A 292 13.76 -26.46 -13.60
CA ARG A 292 13.14 -26.62 -14.92
C ARG A 292 14.16 -26.84 -16.06
N GLY A 293 15.46 -26.99 -15.74
CA GLY A 293 16.49 -27.45 -16.65
C GLY A 293 17.43 -26.38 -17.23
N LEU A 294 17.35 -25.12 -16.80
CA LEU A 294 18.33 -24.11 -17.18
C LEU A 294 19.66 -24.33 -16.42
N ASP A 295 20.76 -23.98 -17.06
CA ASP A 295 22.04 -23.85 -16.33
C ASP A 295 21.96 -22.67 -15.34
N ILE A 296 22.73 -22.77 -14.25
CA ILE A 296 22.71 -21.74 -13.19
C ILE A 296 23.08 -20.33 -13.71
N ASP A 297 24.06 -20.26 -14.63
CA ASP A 297 24.50 -18.99 -15.19
C ASP A 297 23.48 -18.41 -16.17
N GLU A 298 22.83 -19.26 -16.95
CA GLU A 298 21.69 -18.88 -17.80
C GLU A 298 20.51 -18.39 -16.98
N ALA A 299 20.17 -19.09 -15.89
CA ALA A 299 19.08 -18.70 -15.00
C ALA A 299 19.35 -17.33 -14.34
N ILE A 300 20.60 -17.07 -13.89
CA ILE A 300 21.01 -15.78 -13.34
C ILE A 300 20.87 -14.67 -14.37
N ASP A 301 21.33 -14.88 -15.62
CA ASP A 301 21.19 -13.89 -16.68
C ASP A 301 19.72 -13.57 -17.00
N VAL A 302 18.91 -14.59 -17.16
CA VAL A 302 17.46 -14.45 -17.41
C VAL A 302 16.78 -13.64 -16.31
N VAL A 303 17.01 -13.99 -15.04
CA VAL A 303 16.39 -13.29 -13.89
C VAL A 303 16.89 -11.85 -13.81
N SER A 304 18.19 -11.61 -14.05
CA SER A 304 18.77 -10.25 -14.04
C SER A 304 18.17 -9.31 -15.07
N ARG A 305 17.65 -9.84 -16.17
CA ARG A 305 16.95 -9.08 -17.22
C ARG A 305 15.43 -9.00 -16.99
N THR A 306 14.91 -9.71 -16.01
CA THR A 306 13.47 -9.78 -15.71
C THR A 306 13.07 -8.91 -14.52
N CYS A 307 13.94 -8.76 -13.50
CA CYS A 307 13.64 -8.08 -12.25
C CYS A 307 14.10 -6.62 -12.23
N ALA A 308 13.27 -5.75 -11.64
CA ALA A 308 13.55 -4.34 -11.37
C ALA A 308 13.19 -4.01 -9.93
N TYR A 309 13.91 -3.09 -9.31
CA TYR A 309 13.82 -2.77 -7.88
C TYR A 309 13.44 -1.31 -7.65
N THR A 310 12.45 -1.07 -6.78
CA THR A 310 12.12 0.26 -6.26
C THR A 310 12.59 0.39 -4.82
N ASN A 311 13.49 1.34 -4.56
CA ASN A 311 13.93 1.69 -3.21
C ASN A 311 13.04 2.78 -2.61
N HIS A 312 12.59 2.60 -1.37
CA HIS A 312 11.74 3.54 -0.64
C HIS A 312 12.43 4.23 0.53
N THR A 313 13.62 3.80 0.94
CA THR A 313 14.30 4.34 2.12
C THR A 313 15.61 5.01 1.77
N ILE A 314 15.98 6.04 2.55
CA ILE A 314 17.27 6.73 2.49
C ILE A 314 18.15 6.46 3.71
N LEU A 315 17.70 5.62 4.64
CA LEU A 315 18.46 5.29 5.85
C LEU A 315 19.12 3.92 5.67
N ALA A 316 20.43 3.87 5.68
CA ALA A 316 21.19 2.62 5.54
C ALA A 316 20.81 1.58 6.60
N GLU A 317 20.50 2.03 7.83
CA GLU A 317 20.06 1.16 8.92
C GLU A 317 18.69 0.53 8.68
N ALA A 318 17.86 1.17 7.87
CA ALA A 318 16.52 0.69 7.54
C ALA A 318 16.48 -0.20 6.30
N LEU A 319 17.59 -0.38 5.57
CA LEU A 319 17.70 -1.38 4.53
C LEU A 319 17.68 -2.77 5.14
N GLU A 320 16.73 -3.60 4.69
CA GLU A 320 16.52 -4.92 5.28
C GLU A 320 17.70 -5.85 5.07
N LYS A 321 18.08 -6.52 6.13
CA LYS A 321 19.14 -7.51 6.13
C LYS A 321 18.84 -8.64 7.11
N TRP A 322 19.22 -9.86 6.76
CA TRP A 322 18.94 -11.04 7.54
C TRP A 322 20.22 -11.84 7.85
N PRO A 323 20.43 -12.25 9.12
CA PRO A 323 21.46 -13.23 9.44
C PRO A 323 21.25 -14.48 8.57
N ILE A 324 22.30 -14.98 7.90
CA ILE A 324 22.21 -16.17 7.04
C ILE A 324 21.69 -17.39 7.80
N GLY A 325 21.95 -17.44 9.11
CA GLY A 325 21.42 -18.47 10.01
C GLY A 325 19.88 -18.48 10.07
N TYR A 326 19.20 -17.33 9.91
CA TYR A 326 17.75 -17.27 9.84
C TYR A 326 17.22 -17.83 8.51
N LEU A 327 17.88 -17.50 7.41
CA LEU A 327 17.55 -18.07 6.11
C LEU A 327 17.76 -19.59 6.10
N LYS A 328 18.86 -20.10 6.71
CA LYS A 328 19.10 -21.55 6.91
C LYS A 328 18.01 -22.23 7.75
N LYS A 329 17.39 -21.51 8.70
CA LYS A 329 16.29 -22.04 9.53
C LYS A 329 14.97 -22.11 8.75
N VAL A 330 14.69 -21.17 7.85
CA VAL A 330 13.39 -21.03 7.18
C VAL A 330 13.43 -21.57 5.75
N VAL A 331 14.40 -21.12 4.95
CA VAL A 331 14.49 -21.37 3.49
C VAL A 331 15.89 -21.86 3.08
N PRO A 332 16.37 -23.00 3.63
CA PRO A 332 17.73 -23.50 3.38
C PRO A 332 18.02 -23.72 1.88
N GLN A 333 16.99 -23.95 1.07
CA GLN A 333 17.12 -24.17 -0.37
C GLN A 333 17.56 -22.92 -1.14
N LEU A 334 17.37 -21.71 -0.60
CA LEU A 334 17.84 -20.46 -1.23
C LEU A 334 19.29 -20.13 -0.89
N VAL A 335 19.80 -20.62 0.23
CA VAL A 335 21.12 -20.25 0.73
C VAL A 335 22.24 -20.57 -0.26
N PRO A 336 22.32 -21.76 -0.89
CA PRO A 336 23.34 -22.04 -1.89
C PRO A 336 23.28 -21.10 -3.10
N ILE A 337 22.08 -20.68 -3.52
CA ILE A 337 21.90 -19.71 -4.60
C ILE A 337 22.46 -18.34 -4.18
N ILE A 338 22.11 -17.87 -2.99
CA ILE A 338 22.60 -16.58 -2.46
C ILE A 338 24.12 -16.59 -2.32
N GLU A 339 24.71 -17.70 -1.86
CA GLU A 339 26.16 -17.86 -1.76
C GLU A 339 26.82 -17.82 -3.16
N ILE A 340 26.24 -18.45 -4.18
CA ILE A 340 26.71 -18.36 -5.58
C ILE A 340 26.64 -16.92 -6.08
N LEU A 341 25.54 -16.21 -5.80
CA LEU A 341 25.37 -14.82 -6.19
C LEU A 341 26.43 -13.91 -5.55
N ASP A 342 26.70 -14.09 -4.24
CA ASP A 342 27.74 -13.34 -3.52
C ASP A 342 29.15 -13.66 -4.06
N ASP A 343 29.46 -14.92 -4.29
CA ASP A 343 30.74 -15.34 -4.89
C ASP A 343 31.01 -14.68 -6.26
N LYS A 344 29.97 -14.59 -7.11
CA LYS A 344 30.10 -13.91 -8.41
C LYS A 344 30.33 -12.41 -8.25
N VAL A 345 29.68 -11.78 -7.28
CA VAL A 345 29.88 -10.35 -6.95
C VAL A 345 31.31 -10.14 -6.46
N ARG A 346 31.81 -10.93 -5.51
CA ARG A 346 33.16 -10.83 -4.95
C ARG A 346 34.27 -11.06 -5.97
N ARG A 347 34.06 -11.94 -6.93
CA ARG A 347 35.00 -12.13 -8.06
C ARG A 347 35.07 -10.94 -9.00
N ARG A 348 33.99 -10.18 -9.12
CA ARG A 348 33.89 -9.02 -10.03
C ARG A 348 34.28 -7.71 -9.36
N PHE A 349 33.98 -7.56 -8.08
CA PHE A 349 34.17 -6.32 -7.31
C PHE A 349 34.91 -6.61 -6.00
N SER A 350 35.93 -5.81 -5.71
CA SER A 350 36.72 -5.93 -4.48
C SER A 350 36.18 -5.08 -3.31
N ASP A 351 35.18 -4.24 -3.56
CA ASP A 351 34.59 -3.36 -2.55
C ASP A 351 33.63 -4.14 -1.66
N GLU A 352 34.02 -4.40 -0.43
CA GLU A 352 33.23 -5.13 0.57
C GLU A 352 31.87 -4.49 0.85
N SER A 353 31.75 -3.15 0.66
CA SER A 353 30.48 -2.45 0.88
C SER A 353 29.38 -2.84 -0.13
N THR A 354 29.75 -3.54 -1.20
CA THR A 354 28.81 -4.02 -2.22
C THR A 354 28.54 -5.53 -2.13
N ALA A 355 29.18 -6.24 -1.19
CA ALA A 355 28.96 -7.67 -0.99
C ALA A 355 27.51 -7.96 -0.58
N ILE A 356 26.98 -9.09 -1.03
CA ILE A 356 25.63 -9.54 -0.65
C ILE A 356 25.66 -10.09 0.78
N ILE A 357 26.67 -10.90 1.11
CA ILE A 357 26.87 -11.43 2.45
C ILE A 357 28.04 -10.68 3.08
N ASP A 358 27.80 -9.99 4.18
CA ASP A 358 28.84 -9.26 4.89
C ASP A 358 29.70 -10.15 5.80
N ARG A 359 30.72 -9.56 6.43
CA ARG A 359 31.66 -10.26 7.33
C ARG A 359 31.01 -10.81 8.60
N ASN A 360 29.78 -10.43 8.90
CA ASN A 360 29.00 -10.91 10.04
C ASN A 360 27.99 -11.98 9.63
N ASP A 361 28.15 -12.60 8.47
CA ASP A 361 27.23 -13.58 7.90
C ASP A 361 25.79 -13.03 7.77
N THR A 362 25.67 -11.74 7.38
CA THR A 362 24.38 -11.08 7.20
C THR A 362 24.14 -10.81 5.71
N VAL A 363 23.00 -11.24 5.22
CA VAL A 363 22.55 -11.07 3.84
C VAL A 363 21.86 -9.72 3.68
N HIS A 364 22.38 -8.88 2.80
CA HIS A 364 21.82 -7.58 2.45
C HIS A 364 20.84 -7.70 1.29
N MET A 365 19.54 -7.55 1.56
CA MET A 365 18.50 -7.79 0.57
C MET A 365 18.60 -6.82 -0.62
N ALA A 366 18.73 -5.52 -0.39
CA ALA A 366 18.88 -4.54 -1.45
C ALA A 366 20.10 -4.78 -2.35
N HIS A 367 21.18 -5.38 -1.83
CA HIS A 367 22.35 -5.69 -2.63
C HIS A 367 22.04 -6.78 -3.68
N ILE A 368 21.21 -7.77 -3.35
CA ILE A 368 20.73 -8.75 -4.32
C ILE A 368 19.96 -8.05 -5.44
N ASP A 369 19.01 -7.17 -5.07
CA ASP A 369 18.17 -6.46 -6.04
C ASP A 369 18.99 -5.58 -6.99
N ILE A 370 20.00 -4.88 -6.47
CA ILE A 370 20.82 -3.97 -7.27
C ILE A 370 21.76 -4.74 -8.20
N HIS A 371 22.40 -5.81 -7.72
CA HIS A 371 23.30 -6.62 -8.57
C HIS A 371 22.54 -7.35 -9.66
N TYR A 372 21.41 -7.98 -9.31
CA TYR A 372 20.68 -8.92 -10.16
C TYR A 372 19.32 -8.40 -10.65
N GLY A 373 19.08 -7.10 -10.58
CA GLY A 373 18.01 -6.40 -11.29
C GLY A 373 18.54 -5.54 -12.42
N PHE A 374 17.75 -5.27 -13.45
CA PHE A 374 18.16 -4.41 -14.58
C PHE A 374 17.94 -2.92 -14.31
N SER A 375 17.11 -2.57 -13.32
CA SER A 375 16.75 -1.17 -13.00
C SER A 375 16.57 -1.00 -11.51
N VAL A 376 17.04 0.14 -11.00
CA VAL A 376 16.89 0.60 -9.61
C VAL A 376 16.31 2.01 -9.65
N ASN A 377 15.14 2.21 -9.08
CA ASN A 377 14.58 3.55 -9.02
C ASN A 377 14.37 4.04 -7.59
N GLY A 378 14.62 5.35 -7.41
CA GLY A 378 14.10 6.11 -6.28
C GLY A 378 12.70 6.61 -6.56
N VAL A 379 12.04 7.18 -5.53
CA VAL A 379 10.61 7.55 -5.56
C VAL A 379 10.34 9.05 -5.60
N ALA A 380 11.40 9.86 -5.70
CA ALA A 380 11.38 11.30 -5.94
C ALA A 380 12.75 11.74 -6.48
N ALA A 381 12.83 12.87 -7.19
CA ALA A 381 14.10 13.36 -7.73
C ALA A 381 15.16 13.50 -6.63
N LEU A 382 14.85 14.24 -5.56
CA LEU A 382 15.76 14.42 -4.41
C LEU A 382 16.12 13.07 -3.75
N HIS A 383 15.18 12.16 -3.59
CA HIS A 383 15.44 10.83 -3.05
C HIS A 383 16.43 10.06 -3.92
N THR A 384 16.23 10.09 -5.23
CA THR A 384 17.12 9.43 -6.20
C THR A 384 18.53 10.03 -6.19
N ASP A 385 18.63 11.34 -6.05
CA ASP A 385 19.93 12.03 -5.93
C ASP A 385 20.66 11.64 -4.64
N ILE A 386 19.95 11.54 -3.51
CA ILE A 386 20.52 11.05 -2.24
C ILE A 386 21.01 9.60 -2.40
N LEU A 387 20.24 8.72 -3.03
CA LEU A 387 20.68 7.35 -3.30
C LEU A 387 21.98 7.31 -4.11
N LYS A 388 22.09 8.12 -5.17
CA LYS A 388 23.28 8.20 -6.03
C LYS A 388 24.49 8.82 -5.35
N GLN A 389 24.27 9.84 -4.51
CA GLN A 389 25.36 10.63 -3.94
C GLN A 389 25.86 10.11 -2.58
N SER A 390 24.99 9.45 -1.80
CA SER A 390 25.34 8.95 -0.46
C SER A 390 25.00 7.47 -0.28
N GLU A 391 23.75 7.10 -0.10
CA GLU A 391 23.32 5.81 0.45
C GLU A 391 23.74 4.60 -0.41
N LEU A 392 23.58 4.71 -1.72
CA LEU A 392 23.93 3.67 -2.69
C LEU A 392 25.04 4.11 -3.67
N ASN A 393 25.87 5.09 -3.26
CA ASN A 393 26.93 5.65 -4.11
C ASN A 393 27.90 4.59 -4.63
N HIS A 394 28.26 3.59 -3.80
CA HIS A 394 29.13 2.50 -4.22
C HIS A 394 28.52 1.72 -5.39
N PHE A 395 27.22 1.44 -5.33
CA PHE A 395 26.49 0.79 -6.42
C PHE A 395 26.32 1.69 -7.64
N TYR A 396 26.05 2.97 -7.42
CA TYR A 396 25.93 3.94 -8.54
C TYR A 396 27.23 4.05 -9.35
N LYS A 397 28.38 4.00 -8.70
CA LYS A 397 29.69 3.96 -9.39
C LYS A 397 29.87 2.72 -10.26
N ILE A 398 29.31 1.58 -9.85
CA ILE A 398 29.38 0.31 -10.58
C ILE A 398 28.34 0.24 -11.71
N TYR A 399 27.12 0.69 -11.44
CA TYR A 399 25.96 0.54 -12.31
C TYR A 399 25.23 1.87 -12.54
N PRO A 400 25.88 2.92 -13.10
CA PRO A 400 25.24 4.22 -13.24
C PRO A 400 23.95 4.18 -14.07
N ASP A 401 23.89 3.33 -15.08
CA ASP A 401 22.77 3.22 -16.01
C ASP A 401 21.54 2.53 -15.40
N LYS A 402 21.68 1.77 -14.30
CA LYS A 402 20.54 1.16 -13.61
C LYS A 402 19.72 2.18 -12.82
N PHE A 403 20.35 3.28 -12.34
CA PHE A 403 19.72 4.23 -11.43
C PHE A 403 18.87 5.27 -12.14
N ASN A 404 17.60 5.31 -11.83
CA ASN A 404 16.67 6.26 -12.40
C ASN A 404 15.64 6.75 -11.36
N ASN A 405 14.88 7.79 -11.70
CA ASN A 405 13.82 8.33 -10.86
C ASN A 405 12.44 7.98 -11.40
N LYS A 406 11.55 7.54 -10.50
CA LYS A 406 10.12 7.41 -10.75
C LYS A 406 9.39 8.12 -9.60
N THR A 407 9.09 9.40 -9.79
CA THR A 407 8.39 10.19 -8.77
C THR A 407 7.03 9.57 -8.44
N ASN A 408 6.75 9.45 -7.14
CA ASN A 408 5.46 8.98 -6.67
C ASN A 408 4.33 9.86 -7.19
N GLY A 409 3.21 9.25 -7.53
CA GLY A 409 1.98 9.91 -7.94
C GLY A 409 0.78 9.43 -7.12
N ILE A 410 -0.36 10.01 -7.41
CA ILE A 410 -1.64 9.63 -6.81
C ILE A 410 -2.70 9.43 -7.89
N THR A 411 -3.69 8.61 -7.60
CA THR A 411 -4.88 8.43 -8.41
C THR A 411 -5.81 9.65 -8.24
N PHE A 412 -6.01 10.45 -9.28
CA PHE A 412 -6.83 11.67 -9.22
C PHE A 412 -8.30 11.37 -8.96
N ARG A 413 -8.85 10.29 -9.51
CA ARG A 413 -10.25 9.93 -9.30
C ARG A 413 -10.56 9.80 -7.81
N ARG A 414 -9.74 9.09 -7.05
CA ARG A 414 -9.90 8.95 -5.60
C ARG A 414 -9.53 10.23 -4.84
N TRP A 415 -8.33 10.78 -5.10
CA TRP A 415 -7.71 11.81 -4.24
C TRP A 415 -7.98 13.25 -4.67
N LEU A 416 -8.72 13.45 -5.75
CA LEU A 416 -9.19 14.76 -6.20
C LEU A 416 -10.67 14.72 -6.52
N LEU A 417 -11.10 13.93 -7.50
CA LEU A 417 -12.50 13.98 -7.98
C LEU A 417 -13.49 13.60 -6.87
N HIS A 418 -13.22 12.51 -6.15
CA HIS A 418 -14.07 12.04 -5.07
C HIS A 418 -13.88 12.82 -3.76
N CYS A 419 -12.62 13.04 -3.33
CA CYS A 419 -12.32 13.69 -2.05
C CYS A 419 -12.58 15.19 -2.03
N ASN A 420 -12.58 15.86 -3.17
CA ASN A 420 -12.72 17.32 -3.23
C ASN A 420 -13.59 17.78 -4.42
N PRO A 421 -14.89 17.46 -4.41
CA PRO A 421 -15.79 17.76 -5.52
C PRO A 421 -15.93 19.27 -5.81
N ARG A 422 -15.80 20.15 -4.79
CA ARG A 422 -15.82 21.61 -4.99
C ARG A 422 -14.61 22.09 -5.80
N LEU A 423 -13.42 21.56 -5.49
CA LEU A 423 -12.22 21.87 -6.26
C LEU A 423 -12.31 21.30 -7.67
N THR A 424 -12.80 20.07 -7.81
CA THR A 424 -13.05 19.45 -9.11
C THR A 424 -13.95 20.31 -9.98
N ALA A 425 -15.07 20.82 -9.46
CA ALA A 425 -15.97 21.70 -10.19
C ALA A 425 -15.25 22.99 -10.66
N LEU A 426 -14.43 23.61 -9.82
CA LEU A 426 -13.64 24.78 -10.22
C LEU A 426 -12.62 24.44 -11.33
N LEU A 427 -11.98 23.29 -11.28
CA LEU A 427 -11.07 22.82 -12.33
C LEU A 427 -11.80 22.59 -13.65
N ASP A 428 -12.95 21.91 -13.60
CA ASP A 428 -13.79 21.64 -14.79
C ASP A 428 -14.28 22.95 -15.46
N GLU A 429 -14.60 23.97 -14.66
CA GLU A 429 -14.97 25.30 -15.17
C GLU A 429 -13.80 26.04 -15.82
N THR A 430 -12.60 25.98 -15.22
CA THR A 430 -11.42 26.75 -15.66
C THR A 430 -10.63 26.07 -16.77
N ILE A 431 -10.21 24.83 -16.57
CA ILE A 431 -9.29 24.12 -17.45
C ILE A 431 -9.90 22.91 -18.19
N LYS A 432 -11.20 22.69 -18.03
CA LYS A 432 -11.95 21.55 -18.58
C LYS A 432 -11.50 20.22 -17.95
N ASP A 433 -11.91 19.12 -18.51
CA ASP A 433 -11.81 17.77 -17.95
C ASP A 433 -10.58 16.96 -18.40
N GLU A 434 -9.79 17.46 -19.35
CA GLU A 434 -8.61 16.75 -19.87
C GLU A 434 -7.61 16.32 -18.78
N TYR A 435 -7.52 17.04 -17.66
CA TYR A 435 -6.62 16.72 -16.54
C TYR A 435 -7.00 15.42 -15.83
N LYS A 436 -8.24 14.96 -15.97
CA LYS A 436 -8.73 13.71 -15.37
C LYS A 436 -8.03 12.50 -15.97
N GLU A 437 -7.63 12.58 -17.24
CA GLU A 437 -6.87 11.55 -17.96
C GLU A 437 -5.38 11.87 -18.02
N ASP A 438 -5.02 13.15 -18.19
CA ASP A 438 -3.63 13.60 -18.31
C ASP A 438 -3.32 14.69 -17.29
N ALA A 439 -2.68 14.30 -16.18
CA ALA A 439 -2.27 15.21 -15.10
C ALA A 439 -1.42 16.40 -15.56
N SER A 440 -0.70 16.31 -16.67
CA SER A 440 0.11 17.42 -17.22
C SER A 440 -0.75 18.63 -17.61
N LYS A 441 -2.03 18.42 -17.88
CA LYS A 441 -2.98 19.48 -18.22
C LYS A 441 -3.27 20.45 -17.06
N LEU A 442 -2.98 20.05 -15.81
CA LEU A 442 -3.06 20.96 -14.67
C LEU A 442 -2.17 22.21 -14.83
N VAL A 443 -1.15 22.16 -15.67
CA VAL A 443 -0.32 23.34 -15.99
C VAL A 443 -1.13 24.52 -16.53
N LYS A 444 -2.30 24.26 -17.15
CA LYS A 444 -3.23 25.31 -17.63
C LYS A 444 -3.72 26.23 -16.49
N LEU A 445 -3.67 25.77 -15.22
CA LEU A 445 -3.99 26.64 -14.07
C LEU A 445 -3.06 27.84 -13.92
N LEU A 446 -1.86 27.79 -14.50
CA LEU A 446 -0.94 28.92 -14.48
C LEU A 446 -1.52 30.17 -15.19
N GLU A 447 -2.46 29.99 -16.11
CA GLU A 447 -3.17 31.08 -16.79
C GLU A 447 -4.03 31.89 -15.81
N TYR A 448 -4.47 31.28 -14.70
CA TYR A 448 -5.33 31.86 -13.65
C TYR A 448 -4.55 32.28 -12.40
N LYS A 449 -3.22 32.28 -12.41
CA LYS A 449 -2.39 32.55 -11.21
C LYS A 449 -2.64 33.93 -10.59
N ASP A 450 -3.06 34.91 -11.41
CA ASP A 450 -3.34 36.29 -11.02
C ASP A 450 -4.84 36.64 -11.15
N ASP A 451 -5.73 35.68 -11.42
CA ASP A 451 -7.16 35.88 -11.49
C ASP A 451 -7.78 35.93 -10.08
N GLU A 452 -8.13 37.13 -9.63
CA GLU A 452 -8.67 37.35 -8.29
C GLU A 452 -9.96 36.57 -8.03
N THR A 453 -10.78 36.29 -9.05
CA THR A 453 -12.04 35.55 -8.91
C THR A 453 -11.73 34.06 -8.61
N VAL A 454 -10.81 33.48 -9.37
CA VAL A 454 -10.39 32.08 -9.18
C VAL A 454 -9.68 31.92 -7.83
N LEU A 455 -8.77 32.83 -7.48
CA LEU A 455 -8.06 32.83 -6.19
C LEU A 455 -9.04 32.94 -5.00
N LYS A 456 -10.04 33.81 -5.08
CA LYS A 456 -11.08 33.95 -4.05
C LYS A 456 -11.87 32.64 -3.90
N ARG A 457 -12.32 32.06 -5.01
CA ARG A 457 -13.05 30.78 -4.98
C ARG A 457 -12.21 29.62 -4.38
N LEU A 458 -10.90 29.57 -4.67
CA LEU A 458 -10.00 28.59 -4.04
C LEU A 458 -9.98 28.73 -2.51
N LEU A 459 -9.93 29.96 -1.99
CA LEU A 459 -9.97 30.22 -0.55
C LEU A 459 -11.33 29.83 0.05
N GLU A 460 -12.43 30.14 -0.63
CA GLU A 460 -13.79 29.78 -0.22
C GLU A 460 -13.94 28.24 -0.15
N ILE A 461 -13.52 27.51 -1.18
CA ILE A 461 -13.53 26.04 -1.21
C ILE A 461 -12.74 25.47 -0.02
N LYS A 462 -11.53 25.99 0.22
CA LYS A 462 -10.72 25.56 1.36
C LYS A 462 -11.42 25.80 2.71
N LYS A 463 -12.08 26.96 2.87
CA LYS A 463 -12.83 27.28 4.08
C LYS A 463 -14.03 26.36 4.28
N GLU A 464 -14.76 26.04 3.22
CA GLU A 464 -15.90 25.12 3.29
C GLU A 464 -15.46 23.69 3.63
N ASN A 465 -14.40 23.19 3.01
CA ASN A 465 -13.84 21.88 3.36
C ASN A 465 -13.38 21.80 4.82
N LYS A 466 -12.86 22.89 5.39
CA LYS A 466 -12.52 22.97 6.82
C LYS A 466 -13.75 22.92 7.71
N LYS A 467 -14.86 23.57 7.32
CA LYS A 467 -16.14 23.50 8.04
C LYS A 467 -16.70 22.07 8.01
N ASP A 468 -16.62 21.39 6.85
CA ASP A 468 -17.07 20.00 6.76
C ASP A 468 -16.28 19.09 7.69
N LEU A 469 -14.94 19.26 7.75
CA LEU A 469 -14.10 18.51 8.68
C LEU A 469 -14.46 18.82 10.15
N ALA A 470 -14.71 20.09 10.48
CA ALA A 470 -15.11 20.50 11.82
C ALA A 470 -16.46 19.86 12.22
N ALA A 471 -17.44 19.87 11.30
CA ALA A 471 -18.73 19.23 11.51
C ALA A 471 -18.59 17.71 11.71
N TYR A 472 -17.81 17.04 10.88
CA TYR A 472 -17.54 15.60 10.98
C TYR A 472 -16.90 15.23 12.33
N LEU A 473 -15.88 15.97 12.77
CA LEU A 473 -15.22 15.71 14.06
C LEU A 473 -16.16 15.94 15.25
N LYS A 474 -17.03 16.95 15.16
CA LYS A 474 -18.05 17.21 16.19
C LYS A 474 -19.06 16.07 16.27
N GLU A 475 -19.55 15.58 15.13
CA GLU A 475 -20.54 14.51 15.05
C GLU A 475 -19.98 13.15 15.50
N THR A 476 -18.79 12.79 14.99
CA THR A 476 -18.23 11.44 15.18
C THR A 476 -17.41 11.27 16.44
N GLN A 477 -16.79 12.35 16.94
CA GLN A 477 -15.83 12.30 18.06
C GLN A 477 -16.13 13.29 19.17
N ALA A 478 -17.19 14.10 19.04
CA ALA A 478 -17.53 15.20 19.97
C ALA A 478 -16.37 16.21 20.16
N ILE A 479 -15.55 16.42 19.12
CA ILE A 479 -14.44 17.38 19.12
C ILE A 479 -14.86 18.62 18.37
N GLU A 480 -14.81 19.78 19.02
CA GLU A 480 -15.07 21.08 18.39
C GLU A 480 -13.75 21.74 17.99
N ILE A 481 -13.64 22.13 16.72
CA ILE A 481 -12.52 22.90 16.19
C ILE A 481 -13.02 24.12 15.42
N ASP A 482 -12.24 25.19 15.44
CA ASP A 482 -12.58 26.44 14.72
C ASP A 482 -12.03 26.38 13.29
N ALA A 483 -12.92 26.42 12.30
CA ALA A 483 -12.58 26.40 10.89
C ALA A 483 -11.83 27.66 10.39
N ASP A 484 -11.81 28.75 11.17
CA ASP A 484 -11.12 30.00 10.81
C ASP A 484 -9.63 29.98 11.25
N THR A 485 -9.18 28.96 11.98
CA THR A 485 -7.78 28.77 12.39
C THR A 485 -6.93 28.19 11.23
N ILE A 486 -5.61 28.26 11.34
CA ILE A 486 -4.71 27.51 10.46
C ILE A 486 -4.74 26.03 10.87
N PHE A 487 -5.12 25.13 9.96
CA PHE A 487 -5.04 23.69 10.22
C PHE A 487 -3.63 23.19 9.90
N ASP A 488 -2.88 22.83 10.94
CA ASP A 488 -1.62 22.10 10.84
C ASP A 488 -1.90 20.60 10.99
N ILE A 489 -1.93 19.87 9.87
CA ILE A 489 -2.34 18.47 9.81
C ILE A 489 -1.13 17.59 9.54
N GLN A 490 -0.80 16.71 10.49
CA GLN A 490 0.24 15.71 10.34
C GLN A 490 -0.33 14.30 10.49
N VAL A 491 -0.69 13.69 9.34
CA VAL A 491 -1.27 12.34 9.27
C VAL A 491 -0.28 11.39 8.63
N LYS A 492 0.48 10.64 9.44
CA LYS A 492 1.47 9.65 9.01
C LYS A 492 1.87 8.72 10.15
N ARG A 493 2.30 7.48 9.85
CA ARG A 493 2.85 6.58 10.88
C ARG A 493 3.97 7.27 11.66
N LEU A 494 4.04 7.00 12.98
CA LEU A 494 5.14 7.47 13.80
C LEU A 494 6.46 6.86 13.33
N HIS A 495 7.45 7.70 13.10
CA HIS A 495 8.80 7.28 12.72
C HIS A 495 9.77 8.44 12.90
N GLU A 496 10.98 8.15 13.38
CA GLU A 496 12.00 9.17 13.68
C GLU A 496 12.27 10.11 12.49
N TYR A 497 12.46 9.55 11.28
CA TYR A 497 12.72 10.36 10.09
C TYR A 497 11.55 11.26 9.66
N LYS A 498 10.32 10.97 10.13
CA LYS A 498 9.14 11.80 9.82
C LYS A 498 9.01 13.03 10.70
N ARG A 499 9.88 13.16 11.69
CA ARG A 499 10.06 14.37 12.51
C ARG A 499 8.80 14.86 13.23
N GLN A 500 7.90 13.94 13.66
CA GLN A 500 6.74 14.33 14.48
C GLN A 500 7.17 15.01 15.78
N GLN A 501 8.26 14.55 16.40
CA GLN A 501 8.82 15.15 17.59
C GLN A 501 9.20 16.62 17.36
N LEU A 502 9.78 16.95 16.20
CA LEU A 502 10.12 18.34 15.85
C LEU A 502 8.86 19.23 15.75
N ASN A 503 7.77 18.70 15.20
CA ASN A 503 6.48 19.40 15.18
C ASN A 503 5.89 19.56 16.60
N ALA A 504 6.01 18.55 17.43
CA ALA A 504 5.59 18.65 18.84
C ALA A 504 6.38 19.72 19.60
N LEU A 505 7.70 19.79 19.41
CA LEU A 505 8.55 20.84 19.98
C LEU A 505 8.14 22.24 19.49
N TYR A 506 7.82 22.39 18.21
CA TYR A 506 7.30 23.65 17.66
C TYR A 506 5.98 24.07 18.34
N ILE A 507 5.08 23.13 18.58
CA ILE A 507 3.81 23.40 19.26
C ILE A 507 4.05 23.82 20.73
N ILE A 508 4.99 23.16 21.41
CA ILE A 508 5.41 23.52 22.79
C ILE A 508 5.99 24.94 22.80
N ASP A 509 6.85 25.27 21.85
CA ASP A 509 7.40 26.62 21.70
C ASP A 509 6.30 27.68 21.55
N LYS A 510 5.35 27.45 20.65
CA LYS A 510 4.19 28.34 20.48
C LYS A 510 3.31 28.44 21.72
N TYR A 511 3.16 27.33 22.46
CA TYR A 511 2.46 27.36 23.74
C TYR A 511 3.16 28.24 24.77
N LEU A 512 4.48 28.17 24.87
CA LEU A 512 5.26 29.00 25.77
C LEU A 512 5.17 30.49 25.39
N GLU A 513 5.28 30.82 24.10
CA GLU A 513 5.06 32.19 23.61
C GLU A 513 3.68 32.75 24.02
N ILE A 514 2.63 31.95 23.87
CA ILE A 514 1.26 32.32 24.29
C ILE A 514 1.20 32.56 25.82
N LYS A 515 1.89 31.73 26.60
CA LYS A 515 1.97 31.91 28.06
C LYS A 515 2.67 33.22 28.44
N GLU A 516 3.59 33.69 27.64
CA GLU A 516 4.28 34.99 27.77
C GLU A 516 3.46 36.17 27.20
N GLY A 517 2.27 35.93 26.67
CA GLY A 517 1.39 36.96 26.09
C GLY A 517 1.65 37.26 24.62
N ILE A 518 2.49 36.49 23.95
CA ILE A 518 2.77 36.63 22.52
C ILE A 518 1.76 35.76 21.74
N LEU A 519 0.71 36.40 21.24
CA LEU A 519 -0.34 35.69 20.51
C LEU A 519 -0.03 35.60 19.01
N PRO A 520 -0.27 34.44 18.36
CA PRO A 520 -0.16 34.32 16.91
C PRO A 520 -1.22 35.21 16.23
N LYS A 521 -0.89 35.81 15.08
CA LYS A 521 -1.84 36.64 14.30
C LYS A 521 -3.09 35.87 13.89
N THR A 522 -2.93 34.59 13.57
CA THR A 522 -4.02 33.66 13.26
C THR A 522 -3.86 32.44 14.15
N PRO A 523 -4.89 32.02 14.88
CA PRO A 523 -4.84 30.83 15.71
C PRO A 523 -4.50 29.57 14.88
N ILE A 524 -3.89 28.58 15.51
CA ILE A 524 -3.47 27.32 14.88
C ILE A 524 -4.21 26.16 15.54
N THR A 525 -4.79 25.30 14.73
CA THR A 525 -5.34 24.00 15.15
C THR A 525 -4.42 22.88 14.65
N ALA A 526 -3.74 22.21 15.58
CA ALA A 526 -2.86 21.10 15.25
C ALA A 526 -3.64 19.78 15.31
N ILE A 527 -3.57 18.99 14.23
CA ILE A 527 -4.28 17.71 14.10
C ILE A 527 -3.25 16.61 13.80
N PHE A 528 -3.13 15.64 14.72
CA PHE A 528 -2.26 14.48 14.55
C PHE A 528 -3.08 13.22 14.28
N GLY A 529 -2.72 12.47 13.24
CA GLY A 529 -3.22 11.13 12.97
C GLY A 529 -2.05 10.18 12.76
N ALA A 530 -1.88 9.20 13.65
CA ALA A 530 -0.74 8.30 13.60
C ALA A 530 -1.00 6.94 14.25
N LYS A 531 -0.30 5.91 13.75
CA LYS A 531 -0.13 4.61 14.40
C LYS A 531 1.35 4.36 14.67
N ALA A 532 1.66 3.72 15.81
CA ALA A 532 2.98 3.19 16.12
C ALA A 532 3.01 1.69 15.83
N ALA A 533 4.04 1.17 15.14
CA ALA A 533 4.22 -0.28 15.03
C ALA A 533 4.42 -0.89 16.43
N PRO A 534 3.85 -2.06 16.75
CA PRO A 534 3.94 -2.67 18.09
C PRO A 534 5.39 -2.85 18.56
N ALA A 535 6.26 -3.32 17.68
CA ALA A 535 7.68 -3.56 17.97
C ALA A 535 8.55 -2.29 18.12
N TYR A 536 8.03 -1.11 17.83
CA TYR A 536 8.80 0.13 17.90
C TYR A 536 8.89 0.66 19.34
N VAL A 537 9.82 0.11 20.12
CA VAL A 537 9.97 0.30 21.58
C VAL A 537 10.22 1.78 21.97
N ILE A 538 11.02 2.53 21.24
CA ILE A 538 11.28 3.97 21.48
C ILE A 538 9.98 4.76 21.60
N ARG A 539 8.93 4.35 20.91
CA ARG A 539 7.60 4.96 20.97
C ARG A 539 6.78 4.56 22.20
N SER A 540 7.09 3.44 22.83
CA SER A 540 6.43 3.08 24.09
C SER A 540 6.89 4.00 25.23
N GLU A 541 8.09 4.58 25.12
CA GLU A 541 8.57 5.62 26.04
C GLU A 541 8.01 7.01 25.68
N GLU A 542 7.84 7.35 24.41
CA GLU A 542 7.07 8.53 23.99
C GLU A 542 5.60 8.45 24.41
N ARG A 543 5.02 7.24 24.51
CA ARG A 543 3.71 7.00 25.14
C ARG A 543 3.71 7.43 26.63
N ARG A 544 4.82 7.30 27.35
CA ARG A 544 4.94 7.74 28.76
C ARG A 544 5.05 9.26 28.87
N VAL A 545 5.77 9.91 27.97
CA VAL A 545 5.87 11.39 27.91
C VAL A 545 4.51 11.99 27.57
N GLY A 546 3.76 11.41 26.64
CA GLY A 546 2.38 11.81 26.34
C GLY A 546 1.41 11.63 27.52
N LYS A 547 1.71 10.72 28.44
CA LYS A 547 0.90 10.48 29.64
C LYS A 547 0.98 11.62 30.67
N GLU A 548 2.12 12.29 30.75
CA GLU A 548 2.30 13.44 31.63
C GLU A 548 1.72 14.75 31.08
N CYS A 549 1.58 14.83 29.75
CA CYS A 549 0.97 15.99 29.07
C CYS A 549 -0.56 15.88 28.89
N SER A 550 -1.19 14.72 29.14
CA SER A 550 -2.53 14.42 28.63
C SER A 550 -3.70 14.95 29.48
N GLU A 551 -3.53 15.21 30.76
CA GLU A 551 -4.62 15.77 31.59
C GLU A 551 -4.87 17.27 31.37
N PRO A 552 -3.87 18.13 31.11
CA PRO A 552 -4.11 19.56 30.84
C PRO A 552 -4.48 19.90 29.40
N CYS A 553 -4.09 19.05 28.42
CA CYS A 553 -4.18 19.44 26.99
C CYS A 553 -5.59 19.42 26.40
N ARG A 554 -6.51 18.58 26.90
CA ARG A 554 -7.87 18.49 26.34
C ARG A 554 -8.78 19.66 26.67
N SER A 555 -8.55 20.36 27.80
CA SER A 555 -9.44 21.41 28.28
C SER A 555 -8.84 22.83 28.30
N ARG A 556 -7.55 22.99 28.00
CA ARG A 556 -6.85 24.28 28.14
C ARG A 556 -6.35 24.93 26.87
N TRP A 557 -6.56 24.30 25.71
CA TRP A 557 -6.14 24.86 24.41
C TRP A 557 -7.19 25.74 23.74
N SER A 558 -8.36 25.93 24.36
CA SER A 558 -9.30 26.93 23.92
C SER A 558 -8.95 28.28 24.58
N PRO A 559 -8.72 29.35 23.80
CA PRO A 559 -8.48 30.68 24.36
C PRO A 559 -9.71 31.30 25.04
N TYR A 560 -10.81 30.55 25.16
CA TYR A 560 -12.11 31.03 25.67
C TYR A 560 -12.59 30.24 26.92
N HIS A 561 -11.66 29.86 27.80
CA HIS A 561 -12.00 29.50 29.18
C HIS A 561 -11.11 30.21 30.18
#